data_de5ab45a71e945f7926b44f6960d84c4
#
_entry.id   de5ab45a71e945f7926b44f6960d84c4
#
_cell.length_a   1.000
_cell.length_b   1.000
_cell.length_c   1.000
_cell.angle_alpha   90.00
_cell.angle_beta   90.00
_cell.angle_gamma   90.00
#
_symmetry.space_group_name_H-M   'P 1'
#
loop_
_entity.id
_entity.type
_entity.pdbx_description
1 polymer ?
#
loop_
_entity_poly.entity_id
_entity_poly.type
_entity_poly.pdbx_seq_one_letter_code
_entity_poly.pdbx_strand_id
1 'polypeptide(L)' 'MAVVRLHLTLIEMAGGRKELTIDAQQPVLLTTLLAQLGVPEEEVGIIVRNRKRDEIDCMIQDEDVVELFPILSGG' A
#
# COMPACT_ATOMS: atom_id res chain seq x y z
N MET A 1 8.81 5.71 11.46
CA MET A 1 8.58 4.61 10.49
C MET A 1 7.12 4.59 10.08
N ALA A 2 6.86 4.36 8.82
CA ALA A 2 5.50 4.18 8.35
C ALA A 2 5.14 2.70 8.34
N VAL A 3 3.86 2.40 8.51
CA VAL A 3 3.34 1.03 8.50
C VAL A 3 2.45 0.89 7.27
N VAL A 4 2.68 -0.17 6.50
CA VAL A 4 1.87 -0.48 5.33
C VAL A 4 1.25 -1.86 5.53
N ARG A 5 -0.07 -1.92 5.47
CA ARG A 5 -0.82 -3.17 5.62
C ARG A 5 -1.47 -3.56 4.32
N LEU A 6 -1.26 -4.81 3.94
CA LEU A 6 -1.81 -5.36 2.72
C LEU A 6 -2.93 -6.33 3.08
N HIS A 7 -3.97 -6.32 2.28
CA HIS A 7 -5.15 -7.15 2.54
C HIS A 7 -5.46 -8.08 1.38
N LEU A 8 -6.03 -9.23 1.71
CA LEU A 8 -6.57 -10.19 0.75
C LEU A 8 -5.53 -10.62 -0.28
N THR A 9 -5.86 -10.58 -1.56
CA THR A 9 -4.96 -11.05 -2.62
C THR A 9 -3.66 -10.25 -2.73
N LEU A 10 -3.64 -9.01 -2.23
CA LEU A 10 -2.40 -8.23 -2.25
C LEU A 10 -1.31 -8.87 -1.39
N ILE A 11 -1.69 -9.62 -0.37
CA ILE A 11 -0.71 -10.31 0.49
C ILE A 11 0.11 -11.29 -0.34
N GLU A 12 -0.56 -12.09 -1.15
CA GLU A 12 0.13 -13.07 -2.00
C GLU A 12 1.01 -12.37 -3.03
N MET A 13 0.53 -11.29 -3.61
CA MET A 13 1.30 -10.54 -4.60
C MET A 13 2.56 -9.95 -4.00
N ALA A 14 2.55 -9.65 -2.70
CA ALA A 14 3.71 -9.10 -2.00
C ALA A 14 4.57 -10.19 -1.35
N GLY A 15 4.46 -11.43 -1.81
CA GLY A 15 5.29 -12.52 -1.32
C GLY A 15 4.87 -13.03 0.06
N GLY A 16 3.60 -12.87 0.43
CA GLY A 16 3.07 -13.33 1.71
C GLY A 16 3.16 -12.30 2.82
N ARG A 17 3.57 -11.08 2.51
CA ARG A 17 3.70 -10.03 3.52
C ARG A 17 2.35 -9.39 3.79
N LYS A 18 1.91 -9.43 5.05
CA LYS A 18 0.67 -8.79 5.48
C LYS A 18 0.91 -7.36 5.92
N GLU A 19 2.07 -7.10 6.48
CA GLU A 19 2.41 -5.80 7.04
C GLU A 19 3.90 -5.59 6.92
N LEU A 20 4.28 -4.38 6.63
CA LEU A 20 5.69 -4.00 6.61
C LEU A 20 5.86 -2.60 7.15
N THR A 21 7.04 -2.32 7.68
CA THR A 21 7.42 -0.99 8.11
C THR A 21 8.47 -0.46 7.17
N ILE A 22 8.36 0.82 6.85
CA ILE A 22 9.32 1.47 5.95
C ILE A 22 9.82 2.76 6.59
N ASP A 23 11.06 3.11 6.27
CA ASP A 23 11.59 4.40 6.65
C ASP A 23 11.05 5.42 5.63
N ALA A 24 10.28 6.36 6.12
CA ALA A 24 9.68 7.38 5.28
C ALA A 24 10.02 8.78 5.79
N GLN A 25 11.19 8.94 6.41
CA GLN A 25 11.69 10.27 6.79
C GLN A 25 11.73 11.17 5.57
N GLN A 26 12.12 10.61 4.43
CA GLN A 26 11.85 11.24 3.14
C GLN A 26 10.60 10.61 2.58
N PRO A 27 9.64 11.40 2.13
CA PRO A 27 8.39 10.85 1.63
C PRO A 27 8.60 9.82 0.52
N VAL A 28 7.80 8.74 0.58
CA VAL A 28 7.89 7.65 -0.36
C VAL A 28 6.63 7.62 -1.21
N LEU A 29 6.80 7.66 -2.52
CA LEU A 29 5.65 7.58 -3.42
C LEU A 29 5.09 6.16 -3.37
N LEU A 30 3.78 6.02 -3.18
CA LEU A 30 3.15 4.71 -3.06
C LEU A 30 3.42 3.83 -4.27
N THR A 31 3.35 4.39 -5.48
CA THR A 31 3.61 3.60 -6.68
C THR A 31 5.02 3.04 -6.73
N THR A 32 5.99 3.78 -6.20
CA THR A 32 7.37 3.28 -6.11
C THR A 32 7.44 2.10 -5.15
N LEU A 33 6.76 2.20 -4.01
CA LEU A 33 6.74 1.11 -3.04
C LEU A 33 6.08 -0.13 -3.63
N LEU A 34 4.95 0.03 -4.34
CA LEU A 34 4.26 -1.09 -4.97
C LEU A 34 5.16 -1.80 -5.97
N ALA A 35 5.93 -1.04 -6.76
CA ALA A 35 6.87 -1.62 -7.70
C ALA A 35 7.92 -2.47 -6.99
N GLN A 36 8.43 -1.99 -5.87
CA GLN A 36 9.42 -2.71 -5.08
C GLN A 36 8.85 -4.00 -4.49
N LEU A 37 7.56 -3.98 -4.13
CA LEU A 37 6.89 -5.15 -3.58
C LEU A 37 6.45 -6.15 -4.64
N GLY A 38 6.46 -5.76 -5.90
CA GLY A 38 5.97 -6.60 -6.99
C GLY A 38 4.45 -6.59 -7.11
N VAL A 39 3.79 -5.56 -6.60
CA VAL A 39 2.34 -5.44 -6.64
C VAL A 39 1.95 -4.49 -7.78
N PRO A 40 1.22 -4.97 -8.80
CA PRO A 40 0.77 -4.09 -9.89
C PRO A 40 -0.19 -3.03 -9.37
N GLU A 41 -0.01 -1.79 -9.81
CA GLU A 41 -0.89 -0.69 -9.41
C GLU A 41 -2.34 -0.97 -9.72
N GLU A 42 -2.60 -1.58 -10.87
CA GLU A 42 -3.97 -1.84 -11.32
C GLU A 42 -4.70 -2.86 -10.44
N GLU A 43 -3.98 -3.57 -9.58
CA GLU A 43 -4.60 -4.51 -8.66
C GLU A 43 -5.00 -3.85 -7.34
N VAL A 44 -4.59 -2.61 -7.11
CA VAL A 44 -4.91 -1.89 -5.89
C VAL A 44 -6.18 -1.07 -6.12
N GLY A 45 -7.23 -1.38 -5.36
CA GLY A 45 -8.52 -0.74 -5.54
C GLY A 45 -8.78 0.39 -4.55
N ILE A 46 -8.43 0.18 -3.29
CA ILE A 46 -8.70 1.16 -2.24
C ILE A 46 -7.41 1.40 -1.46
N ILE A 47 -7.09 2.66 -1.26
CA ILE A 47 -5.96 3.10 -0.44
C ILE A 47 -6.52 3.91 0.72
N VAL A 48 -6.16 3.51 1.94
CA VAL A 48 -6.53 4.24 3.14
C VAL A 48 -5.25 4.67 3.83
N ARG A 49 -5.04 5.98 3.97
CA ARG A 49 -3.88 6.52 4.64
C ARG A 49 -4.36 7.33 5.86
N ASN A 50 -3.96 6.85 7.03
CA ASN A 50 -4.35 7.47 8.30
C ASN A 50 -5.87 7.58 8.43
N ARG A 51 -6.56 6.48 8.10
CA ARG A 51 -8.02 6.32 8.20
C ARG A 51 -8.81 7.15 7.20
N LYS A 52 -8.15 7.70 6.18
CA LYS A 52 -8.82 8.47 5.12
C LYS A 52 -8.45 7.89 3.78
N ARG A 53 -9.42 7.86 2.88
CA ARG A 53 -9.15 7.41 1.52
C ARG A 53 -8.17 8.34 0.84
N ASP A 54 -7.29 7.76 0.04
CA ASP A 54 -6.28 8.51 -0.68
C ASP A 54 -6.12 7.91 -2.08
N GLU A 55 -5.28 8.53 -2.86
CA GLU A 55 -5.09 8.17 -4.26
C GLU A 55 -3.83 7.32 -4.43
N ILE A 56 -3.76 6.64 -5.59
CA ILE A 56 -2.63 5.74 -5.89
C ILE A 56 -1.30 6.49 -5.94
N ASP A 57 -1.32 7.77 -6.23
CA ASP A 57 -0.11 8.59 -6.33
C ASP A 57 0.22 9.34 -5.04
N CYS A 58 -0.36 8.92 -3.92
CA CYS A 58 -0.10 9.59 -2.65
C CYS A 58 1.34 9.37 -2.19
N MET A 59 1.80 10.31 -1.36
CA MET A 59 3.13 10.24 -0.74
C MET A 59 2.98 9.73 0.69
N ILE A 60 3.71 8.67 1.00
CA ILE A 60 3.75 8.10 2.35
C ILE A 60 4.80 8.86 3.13
N GLN A 61 4.41 9.35 4.30
CA GLN A 61 5.30 10.08 5.19
C GLN A 61 5.56 9.27 6.46
N ASP A 62 6.58 9.68 7.22
CA ASP A 62 6.91 8.99 8.45
C ASP A 62 5.71 9.03 9.40
N GLU A 63 5.52 7.96 10.15
CA GLU A 63 4.40 7.78 11.08
C GLU A 63 3.05 7.55 10.41
N ASP A 64 2.99 7.49 9.07
CA ASP A 64 1.75 7.13 8.38
C ASP A 64 1.40 5.66 8.59
N VAL A 65 0.10 5.38 8.61
CA VAL A 65 -0.44 4.03 8.56
C VAL A 65 -1.25 3.93 7.27
N VAL A 66 -0.80 3.07 6.38
CA VAL A 66 -1.40 2.92 5.05
C VAL A 66 -1.97 1.52 4.95
N GLU A 67 -3.21 1.41 4.50
CA GLU A 67 -3.84 0.11 4.25
C GLU A 67 -4.23 0.03 2.79
N LEU A 68 -3.91 -1.10 2.17
CA LEU A 68 -4.13 -1.32 0.75
C LEU A 68 -5.05 -2.52 0.56
N PHE A 69 -6.08 -2.33 -0.24
CA PHE A 69 -7.07 -3.36 -0.54
C PHE A 69 -7.10 -3.61 -2.04
N PRO A 70 -7.32 -4.85 -2.47
CA PRO A 70 -7.38 -5.16 -3.90
C PRO A 70 -8.65 -4.65 -4.53
N ILE A 71 -8.64 -4.62 -5.87
CA ILE A 71 -9.85 -4.38 -6.61
C ILE A 71 -10.79 -5.54 -6.34
N LEU A 72 -12.02 -5.22 -5.96
CA LEU A 72 -13.06 -6.22 -5.83
C LEU A 72 -13.70 -6.38 -7.20
N SER A 73 -13.22 -7.35 -7.95
CA SER A 73 -13.90 -7.70 -9.17
C SER A 73 -15.19 -8.40 -8.76
N GLY A 74 -16.26 -7.66 -8.73
CA GLY A 74 -17.56 -8.22 -8.55
C GLY A 74 -17.90 -9.07 -9.75
N GLY A 75 -17.48 -10.26 -9.69
CA GLY A 75 -17.80 -11.19 -10.76
C GLY A 75 -19.29 -11.24 -11.01
#